data_ad1618ab0f8c9e895850fa5ea0d0831c
#
_entry.id   ad1618ab0f8c9e895850fa5ea0d0831c
#
_cell.length_a   1.000
_cell.length_b   1.000
_cell.length_c   1.000
_cell.angle_alpha   90.00
_cell.angle_beta   90.00
_cell.angle_gamma   90.00
#
_symmetry.space_group_name_H-M   'P 1'
#
loop_
_entity.id
_entity.type
_entity.pdbx_description
1 polymer ?
#
loop_
_entity_poly.entity_id
_entity_poly.type
_entity_poly.pdbx_seq_one_letter_code
_entity_poly.pdbx_strand_id
1 'polypeptide(L)'
;MLAVHELEETVIGDLTMFQIDKKTKAEMGHKAVKEILSGLASGESIEQLIFEFDERKTPEAQFAYYCDKLECDIQCKAYDEEGCVDLQHQEKNNTAKNAEVKQLLASGKTWSEMWMTFGQQRYNYDPNFEEVSNFAMQNPITEKGKNK
;
A
#
# COMPACT_ATOMS: atom_id res chain seq x y z
N MET A 1 15.52 3.67 2.32
CA MET A 1 14.45 2.72 2.63
C MET A 1 13.57 2.44 1.41
N LEU A 2 12.78 3.37 0.91
CA LEU A 2 11.80 3.14 -0.18
C LEU A 2 12.35 2.47 -1.44
N ALA A 3 13.62 2.66 -1.79
CA ALA A 3 14.21 2.01 -2.96
C ALA A 3 14.41 0.49 -2.81
N VAL A 4 14.29 -0.05 -1.60
CA VAL A 4 14.61 -1.45 -1.29
C VAL A 4 13.58 -2.16 -0.41
N HIS A 5 12.51 -1.46 0.02
CA HIS A 5 11.57 -1.95 1.03
C HIS A 5 10.70 -3.14 0.59
N GLU A 6 10.62 -3.38 -0.72
CA GLU A 6 9.88 -4.49 -1.32
C GLU A 6 10.80 -5.54 -1.97
N LEU A 7 12.08 -5.55 -1.58
CA LEU A 7 13.05 -6.47 -2.19
C LEU A 7 12.66 -7.94 -2.03
N GLU A 8 12.06 -8.30 -0.89
CA GLU A 8 11.57 -9.65 -0.61
C GLU A 8 10.47 -10.10 -1.57
N GLU A 9 9.67 -9.18 -2.11
CA GLU A 9 8.56 -9.51 -3.00
C GLU A 9 9.03 -10.11 -4.33
N THR A 10 10.30 -9.92 -4.68
CA THR A 10 10.93 -10.61 -5.83
C THR A 10 10.98 -12.13 -5.65
N VAL A 11 10.89 -12.62 -4.41
CA VAL A 11 10.92 -14.05 -4.04
C VAL A 11 9.57 -14.55 -3.59
N ILE A 12 8.92 -13.81 -2.67
CA ILE A 12 7.65 -14.25 -2.07
C ILE A 12 6.41 -13.77 -2.82
N GLY A 13 6.57 -12.84 -3.76
CA GLY A 13 5.47 -12.18 -4.47
C GLY A 13 4.83 -11.05 -3.66
N ASP A 14 4.09 -10.18 -4.35
CA ASP A 14 3.29 -9.13 -3.71
C ASP A 14 2.05 -9.75 -3.03
N LEU A 15 2.19 -9.98 -1.73
CA LEU A 15 1.16 -10.59 -0.89
C LEU A 15 0.45 -9.53 -0.05
N THR A 16 -0.85 -9.40 -0.27
CA THR A 16 -1.69 -8.44 0.47
C THR A 16 -2.11 -8.98 1.84
N MET A 17 -2.57 -8.09 2.73
CA MET A 17 -3.15 -8.43 4.03
C MET A 17 -4.38 -9.36 3.95
N PHE A 18 -4.98 -9.51 2.77
CA PHE A 18 -6.12 -10.39 2.52
C PHE A 18 -5.70 -11.83 2.15
N GLN A 19 -4.40 -12.07 1.93
CA GLN A 19 -3.85 -13.35 1.50
C GLN A 19 -3.01 -14.01 2.58
N ILE A 20 -2.33 -13.22 3.41
CA ILE A 20 -1.40 -13.71 4.43
C ILE A 20 -1.45 -12.79 5.66
N ASP A 21 -1.23 -13.34 6.84
CA ASP A 21 -1.09 -12.52 8.05
C ASP A 21 0.27 -11.80 8.11
N LYS A 22 0.29 -10.66 8.79
CA LYS A 22 1.46 -9.78 8.86
C LYS A 22 2.70 -10.49 9.40
N LYS A 23 2.55 -11.36 10.40
CA LYS A 23 3.69 -12.04 11.04
C LYS A 23 4.34 -13.00 10.07
N THR A 24 3.53 -13.85 9.42
CA THR A 24 4.03 -14.82 8.44
C THR A 24 4.68 -14.13 7.24
N LYS A 25 4.07 -13.03 6.71
CA LYS A 25 4.69 -12.23 5.63
C LYS A 25 6.06 -11.71 6.05
N ALA A 26 6.18 -11.13 7.24
CA ALA A 26 7.45 -10.60 7.75
C ALA A 26 8.52 -11.70 7.91
N GLU A 27 8.17 -12.86 8.47
CA GLU A 27 9.11 -13.99 8.63
C GLU A 27 9.62 -14.50 7.27
N MET A 28 8.73 -14.65 6.29
CA MET A 28 9.09 -15.05 4.92
C MET A 28 9.94 -13.98 4.23
N GLY A 29 9.55 -12.71 4.35
CA GLY A 29 10.25 -11.58 3.76
C GLY A 29 11.66 -11.43 4.31
N HIS A 30 11.84 -11.44 5.62
CA HIS A 30 13.17 -11.35 6.25
C HIS A 30 14.09 -12.51 5.83
N LYS A 31 13.55 -13.72 5.67
CA LYS A 31 14.34 -14.84 5.13
C LYS A 31 14.75 -14.61 3.69
N ALA A 32 13.84 -14.16 2.83
CA ALA A 32 14.12 -13.85 1.43
C ALA A 32 15.16 -12.74 1.29
N VAL A 33 15.05 -11.65 2.06
CA VAL A 33 16.02 -10.55 2.08
C VAL A 33 17.44 -11.06 2.40
N LYS A 34 17.60 -11.89 3.43
CA LYS A 34 18.89 -12.48 3.79
C LYS A 34 19.48 -13.33 2.68
N GLU A 35 18.65 -14.12 2.01
CA GLU A 35 19.11 -14.95 0.88
C GLU A 35 19.53 -14.08 -0.31
N ILE A 36 18.74 -13.06 -0.68
CA ILE A 36 19.05 -12.14 -1.79
C ILE A 36 20.35 -11.37 -1.55
N LEU A 37 20.53 -10.86 -0.33
CA LEU A 37 21.66 -10.00 0.02
C LEU A 37 22.92 -10.76 0.41
N SER A 38 22.85 -12.09 0.50
CA SER A 38 23.98 -12.94 0.87
C SER A 38 25.17 -12.76 -0.08
N GLY A 39 26.33 -12.45 0.48
CA GLY A 39 27.57 -12.26 -0.26
C GLY A 39 27.73 -10.89 -0.94
N LEU A 40 26.76 -9.99 -0.83
CA LEU A 40 26.89 -8.61 -1.31
C LEU A 40 27.64 -7.75 -0.30
N ALA A 41 28.58 -6.92 -0.76
CA ALA A 41 29.38 -6.06 0.12
C ALA A 41 28.54 -5.08 0.97
N SER A 42 27.41 -4.61 0.46
CA SER A 42 26.47 -3.73 1.17
C SER A 42 25.23 -4.47 1.69
N GLY A 43 25.21 -5.79 1.65
CA GLY A 43 24.04 -6.60 1.97
C GLY A 43 23.51 -6.35 3.37
N GLU A 44 24.41 -6.33 4.38
CA GLU A 44 24.04 -6.09 5.76
C GLU A 44 23.42 -4.69 5.99
N SER A 45 23.96 -3.66 5.35
CA SER A 45 23.43 -2.31 5.44
C SER A 45 22.05 -2.17 4.80
N ILE A 46 21.80 -2.86 3.70
CA ILE A 46 20.48 -2.89 3.03
C ILE A 46 19.49 -3.67 3.88
N GLU A 47 19.88 -4.80 4.45
CA GLU A 47 19.04 -5.59 5.36
C GLU A 47 18.60 -4.75 6.57
N GLN A 48 19.51 -3.99 7.17
CA GLN A 48 19.19 -3.10 8.28
C GLN A 48 18.17 -2.03 7.91
N LEU A 49 18.29 -1.41 6.71
CA LEU A 49 17.32 -0.43 6.22
C LEU A 49 15.92 -1.01 6.01
N ILE A 50 15.83 -2.26 5.54
CA ILE A 50 14.56 -2.95 5.36
C ILE A 50 13.92 -3.27 6.71
N PHE A 51 14.70 -3.76 7.67
CA PHE A 51 14.20 -4.06 9.00
C PHE A 51 13.77 -2.80 9.76
N GLU A 52 14.51 -1.70 9.60
CA GLU A 52 14.14 -0.40 10.16
C GLU A 52 12.78 0.08 9.57
N PHE A 53 12.58 -0.07 8.26
CA PHE A 53 11.32 0.24 7.60
C PHE A 53 10.16 -0.60 8.18
N ASP A 54 10.35 -1.90 8.35
CA ASP A 54 9.33 -2.80 8.90
C ASP A 54 8.98 -2.51 10.36
N GLU A 55 9.98 -2.14 11.16
CA GLU A 55 9.79 -1.80 12.58
C GLU A 55 9.06 -0.48 12.79
N ARG A 56 9.23 0.49 11.89
CA ARG A 56 8.60 1.82 11.95
C ARG A 56 8.81 2.58 13.25
N LYS A 57 9.99 2.40 13.89
CA LYS A 57 10.31 3.04 15.16
C LYS A 57 10.98 4.40 15.01
N THR A 58 11.71 4.62 13.90
CA THR A 58 12.37 5.88 13.60
C THR A 58 11.44 6.83 12.84
N PRO A 59 11.62 8.16 12.96
CA PRO A 59 10.87 9.13 12.16
C PRO A 59 11.01 8.90 10.66
N GLU A 60 12.22 8.52 10.20
CA GLU A 60 12.51 8.22 8.81
C GLU A 60 11.74 7.02 8.30
N ALA A 61 11.66 5.95 9.10
CA ALA A 61 10.89 4.75 8.74
C ALA A 61 9.38 5.01 8.75
N GLN A 62 8.88 5.82 9.68
CA GLN A 62 7.47 6.25 9.71
C GLN A 62 7.14 7.10 8.48
N PHE A 63 7.98 8.08 8.15
CA PHE A 63 7.81 8.90 6.97
C PHE A 63 7.82 8.07 5.68
N ALA A 64 8.80 7.17 5.55
CA ALA A 64 8.88 6.26 4.40
C ALA A 64 7.62 5.38 4.27
N TYR A 65 7.14 4.83 5.38
CA TYR A 65 5.90 4.05 5.40
C TYR A 65 4.68 4.86 4.96
N TYR A 66 4.55 6.11 5.40
CA TYR A 66 3.45 6.97 4.97
C TYR A 66 3.54 7.33 3.48
N CYS A 67 4.76 7.57 2.97
CA CYS A 67 4.98 7.78 1.54
C CYS A 67 4.53 6.59 0.70
N ASP A 68 4.90 5.37 1.10
CA ASP A 68 4.50 4.12 0.46
C ASP A 68 2.97 3.97 0.42
N LYS A 69 2.30 4.17 1.56
CA LYS A 69 0.84 4.02 1.62
C LYS A 69 0.09 5.13 0.89
N LEU A 70 0.56 6.37 0.96
CA LEU A 70 -0.04 7.49 0.24
C LEU A 70 0.14 7.37 -1.28
N GLU A 71 1.29 6.86 -1.74
CA GLU A 71 1.51 6.56 -3.16
C GLU A 71 0.47 5.57 -3.67
N CYS A 72 0.28 4.47 -2.97
CA CYS A 72 -0.71 3.46 -3.30
C CYS A 72 -2.15 4.03 -3.34
N ASP A 73 -2.52 4.87 -2.38
CA ASP A 73 -3.82 5.56 -2.33
C ASP A 73 -4.01 6.47 -3.56
N ILE A 74 -3.03 7.29 -3.87
CA ILE A 74 -3.07 8.22 -5.01
C ILE A 74 -3.09 7.47 -6.35
N GLN A 75 -2.30 6.42 -6.48
CA GLN A 75 -2.29 5.57 -7.68
C GLN A 75 -3.64 4.89 -7.90
N CYS A 76 -4.25 4.39 -6.84
CA CYS A 76 -5.61 3.82 -6.89
C CYS A 76 -6.63 4.87 -7.36
N LYS A 77 -6.54 6.10 -6.86
CA LYS A 77 -7.38 7.22 -7.29
C LYS A 77 -7.20 7.54 -8.77
N ALA A 78 -5.96 7.61 -9.24
CA ALA A 78 -5.67 7.86 -10.65
C ALA A 78 -6.27 6.78 -11.55
N TYR A 79 -6.11 5.51 -11.23
CA TYR A 79 -6.69 4.40 -12.00
C TYR A 79 -8.21 4.42 -12.02
N ASP A 80 -8.84 4.77 -10.90
CA ASP A 80 -10.31 4.87 -10.82
C ASP A 80 -10.84 6.03 -11.70
N GLU A 81 -10.22 7.20 -11.64
CA GLU A 81 -10.56 8.35 -12.47
C GLU A 81 -10.36 8.06 -13.97
N GLU A 82 -9.32 7.34 -14.32
CA GLU A 82 -9.05 6.93 -15.70
C GLU A 82 -9.94 5.79 -16.20
N GLY A 83 -10.74 5.20 -15.29
CA GLY A 83 -11.66 4.13 -15.63
C GLY A 83 -10.96 2.79 -15.88
N CYS A 84 -9.81 2.58 -15.22
CA CYS A 84 -9.06 1.33 -15.26
C CYS A 84 -9.60 0.27 -14.27
N VAL A 85 -10.55 0.65 -13.40
CA VAL A 85 -11.14 -0.25 -12.41
C VAL A 85 -12.43 -0.89 -12.98
N ASP A 86 -12.39 -2.19 -13.15
CA ASP A 86 -13.57 -2.98 -13.54
C ASP A 86 -14.23 -3.60 -12.31
N LEU A 87 -15.33 -3.00 -11.85
CA LEU A 87 -16.09 -3.49 -10.69
C LEU A 87 -16.95 -4.72 -10.99
N GLN A 88 -17.15 -5.08 -12.26
CA GLN A 88 -18.01 -6.21 -12.63
C GLN A 88 -17.29 -7.55 -12.60
N HIS A 89 -15.94 -7.56 -12.71
CA HIS A 89 -15.15 -8.80 -12.80
C HIS A 89 -14.14 -8.91 -11.64
N GLN A 90 -14.65 -8.80 -10.40
CA GLN A 90 -13.83 -8.82 -9.18
C GLN A 90 -13.85 -10.17 -8.42
N GLU A 91 -14.31 -11.26 -9.04
CA GLU A 91 -14.52 -12.55 -8.36
C GLU A 91 -13.21 -13.14 -7.80
N LYS A 92 -12.08 -12.83 -8.44
CA LYS A 92 -10.76 -13.28 -8.00
C LYS A 92 -10.04 -12.31 -7.07
N ASN A 93 -10.58 -11.11 -6.87
CA ASN A 93 -9.98 -10.07 -6.03
C ASN A 93 -10.34 -10.30 -4.56
N ASN A 94 -9.35 -10.64 -3.74
CA ASN A 94 -9.56 -10.88 -2.32
C ASN A 94 -9.96 -9.61 -1.55
N THR A 95 -9.51 -8.44 -1.99
CA THR A 95 -9.94 -7.15 -1.43
C THR A 95 -11.45 -6.98 -1.62
N ALA A 96 -11.97 -7.20 -2.82
CA ALA A 96 -13.40 -7.10 -3.12
C ALA A 96 -14.27 -8.11 -2.36
N LYS A 97 -13.69 -9.20 -1.85
CA LYS A 97 -14.39 -10.20 -1.03
C LYS A 97 -14.53 -9.80 0.44
N ASN A 98 -13.72 -8.87 0.90
CA ASN A 98 -13.74 -8.42 2.30
C ASN A 98 -15.09 -7.78 2.65
N ALA A 99 -15.62 -8.08 3.82
CA ALA A 99 -16.96 -7.63 4.24
C ALA A 99 -17.05 -6.11 4.40
N GLU A 100 -16.02 -5.49 4.96
CA GLU A 100 -15.97 -4.03 5.16
C GLU A 100 -15.83 -3.30 3.81
N VAL A 101 -14.99 -3.81 2.90
CA VAL A 101 -14.88 -3.28 1.53
C VAL A 101 -16.25 -3.34 0.81
N LYS A 102 -16.96 -4.46 0.91
CA LYS A 102 -18.31 -4.59 0.36
C LYS A 102 -19.29 -3.59 0.96
N GLN A 103 -19.20 -3.35 2.26
CA GLN A 103 -20.06 -2.38 2.94
C GLN A 103 -19.78 -0.95 2.47
N LEU A 104 -18.51 -0.58 2.32
CA LEU A 104 -18.10 0.74 1.81
C LEU A 104 -18.58 0.95 0.37
N LEU A 105 -18.41 -0.04 -0.51
CA LEU A 105 -18.92 0.02 -1.88
C LEU A 105 -20.47 0.09 -1.93
N ALA A 106 -21.14 -0.67 -1.09
CA ALA A 106 -22.60 -0.63 -0.98
C ALA A 106 -23.15 0.72 -0.46
N SER A 107 -22.33 1.50 0.23
CA SER A 107 -22.68 2.88 0.63
C SER A 107 -22.59 3.91 -0.49
N GLY A 108 -22.25 3.50 -1.71
CA GLY A 108 -22.17 4.37 -2.89
C GLY A 108 -20.78 4.97 -3.14
N LYS A 109 -19.76 4.54 -2.40
CA LYS A 109 -18.37 4.97 -2.66
C LYS A 109 -17.84 4.38 -3.97
N THR A 110 -17.03 5.18 -4.66
CA THR A 110 -16.21 4.66 -5.76
C THR A 110 -15.14 3.70 -5.23
N TRP A 111 -14.44 3.01 -6.13
CA TRP A 111 -13.37 2.10 -5.71
C TRP A 111 -12.25 2.83 -4.96
N SER A 112 -11.82 3.97 -5.47
CA SER A 112 -10.76 4.75 -4.82
C SER A 112 -11.21 5.35 -3.49
N GLU A 113 -12.43 5.87 -3.40
CA GLU A 113 -12.97 6.37 -2.12
C GLU A 113 -13.07 5.26 -1.07
N MET A 114 -13.48 4.07 -1.47
CA MET A 114 -13.47 2.90 -0.59
C MET A 114 -12.05 2.56 -0.15
N TRP A 115 -11.11 2.47 -1.11
CA TRP A 115 -9.72 2.12 -0.84
C TRP A 115 -9.07 3.09 0.15
N MET A 116 -9.15 4.39 -0.14
CA MET A 116 -8.57 5.44 0.71
C MET A 116 -9.23 5.49 2.08
N THR A 117 -10.57 5.34 2.17
CA THR A 117 -11.27 5.27 3.46
C THR A 117 -10.80 4.07 4.29
N PHE A 118 -10.66 2.90 3.65
CA PHE A 118 -10.19 1.69 4.30
C PHE A 118 -8.73 1.82 4.78
N GLY A 119 -7.89 2.47 3.99
CA GLY A 119 -6.49 2.74 4.30
C GLY A 119 -6.31 3.73 5.44
N GLN A 120 -6.98 4.88 5.38
CA GLN A 120 -6.91 5.94 6.42
C GLN A 120 -7.23 5.40 7.82
N GLN A 121 -8.17 4.48 7.93
CA GLN A 121 -8.52 3.84 9.21
C GLN A 121 -7.41 2.94 9.79
N ARG A 122 -6.40 2.57 8.99
CA ARG A 122 -5.37 1.56 9.35
C ARG A 122 -3.96 2.09 9.38
N TYR A 123 -3.66 3.11 8.57
CA TYR A 123 -2.30 3.59 8.40
C TYR A 123 -1.86 4.56 9.49
N ASN A 124 -2.81 5.18 10.23
CA ASN A 124 -2.54 6.20 11.24
C ASN A 124 -1.63 7.30 10.69
N TYR A 125 -1.98 7.87 9.54
CA TYR A 125 -1.24 8.98 8.95
C TYR A 125 -1.02 10.11 9.96
N ASP A 126 0.15 10.75 9.89
CA ASP A 126 0.27 12.04 10.53
C ASP A 126 -0.63 13.10 9.85
N PRO A 127 -0.90 14.24 10.49
CA PRO A 127 -1.84 15.22 9.95
C PRO A 127 -1.52 15.73 8.55
N ASN A 128 -0.23 15.80 8.15
CA ASN A 128 0.13 16.28 6.80
C ASN A 128 -0.21 15.23 5.74
N PHE A 129 0.09 13.96 6.01
CA PHE A 129 -0.27 12.87 5.09
C PHE A 129 -1.78 12.66 5.01
N GLU A 130 -2.47 12.80 6.14
CA GLU A 130 -3.94 12.75 6.18
C GLU A 130 -4.57 13.88 5.35
N GLU A 131 -4.02 15.10 5.42
CA GLU A 131 -4.49 16.24 4.61
C GLU A 131 -4.33 15.98 3.12
N VAL A 132 -3.17 15.45 2.68
CA VAL A 132 -2.93 15.10 1.27
C VAL A 132 -3.86 13.98 0.81
N SER A 133 -4.04 12.94 1.61
CA SER A 133 -4.97 11.84 1.31
C SER A 133 -6.42 12.34 1.20
N ASN A 134 -6.87 13.18 2.12
CA ASN A 134 -8.20 13.78 2.09
C ASN A 134 -8.39 14.70 0.88
N PHE A 135 -7.38 15.50 0.52
CA PHE A 135 -7.43 16.32 -0.68
C PHE A 135 -7.58 15.46 -1.94
N ALA A 136 -6.77 14.41 -2.09
CA ALA A 136 -6.85 13.50 -3.22
C ALA A 136 -8.21 12.79 -3.29
N MET A 137 -8.79 12.40 -2.15
CA MET A 137 -10.11 11.77 -2.11
C MET A 137 -11.22 12.72 -2.58
N GLN A 138 -11.15 14.01 -2.22
CA GLN A 138 -12.19 15.01 -2.47
C GLN A 138 -12.05 15.73 -3.81
N ASN A 139 -10.91 15.64 -4.47
CA ASN A 139 -10.60 16.39 -5.69
C ASN A 139 -10.14 15.45 -6.81
N PRO A 140 -10.45 15.79 -8.07
CA PRO A 140 -9.89 15.06 -9.20
C PRO A 140 -8.38 15.33 -9.31
N ILE A 141 -7.60 14.28 -9.53
CA ILE A 141 -6.14 14.34 -9.64
C ILE A 141 -5.62 14.06 -11.04
N THR A 142 -6.48 13.56 -11.94
CA THR A 142 -6.15 13.34 -13.36
C THR A 142 -6.90 14.31 -14.26
N GLU A 143 -6.40 14.52 -15.48
CA GLU A 143 -7.12 15.34 -16.47
C GLU A 143 -8.48 14.73 -16.84
N LYS A 144 -8.58 13.42 -16.87
CA LYS A 144 -9.85 12.73 -17.14
C LYS A 144 -10.83 12.87 -15.99
N GLY A 145 -10.34 12.86 -14.75
CA GLY A 145 -11.14 13.12 -13.56
C GLY A 145 -11.72 14.54 -13.54
N LYS A 146 -10.95 15.54 -13.97
CA LYS A 146 -11.39 16.94 -14.04
C LYS A 146 -12.51 17.19 -15.07
N ASN A 147 -12.68 16.29 -16.03
CA ASN A 147 -13.65 16.41 -17.13
C ASN A 147 -14.91 15.57 -16.91
N LYS A 148 -15.04 14.90 -15.77
CA LYS A 148 -16.25 14.18 -15.34
C LYS A 148 -17.13 15.06 -14.47
#